data_fe8f367e77ecd0b8adb8e95fc866b024
#
_entry.id   fe8f367e77ecd0b8adb8e95fc866b024
#
_cell.length_a   1.000
_cell.length_b   1.000
_cell.length_c   1.000
_cell.angle_alpha   90.00
_cell.angle_beta   90.00
_cell.angle_gamma   90.00
#
_symmetry.space_group_name_H-M   'P 1'
#
loop_
_entity.id
_entity.type
_entity.pdbx_description
1 polymer ?
#
loop_
_entity_poly.entity_id
_entity_poly.type
_entity_poly.pdbx_seq_one_letter_code
_entity_poly.pdbx_strand_id
1 'polypeptide(L)'
;LLTLRKAMGKYGLRPNDVAYIVSQQCYFELLEDAEFQDFNLVNTQATKLTGEVGQIFGSSVMVCDEFPAAATGKYHALAVNTRNFVVPRQRGVTVESQYLVENQHKVLATTQRLGFKEIIPNAKSVVGFKYPAAS
;
A
#
# COMPACT_ATOMS: atom_id res chain seq x y z
N LEU A 1 -11.91 1.51 -7.86
CA LEU A 1 -11.06 2.39 -7.02
C LEU A 1 -11.75 3.70 -6.66
N LEU A 2 -12.48 4.36 -7.55
CA LEU A 2 -13.21 5.60 -7.27
C LEU A 2 -14.22 5.45 -6.10
N THR A 3 -14.87 4.30 -6.00
CA THR A 3 -15.80 3.98 -4.91
C THR A 3 -15.12 3.99 -3.53
N LEU A 4 -13.90 3.46 -3.45
CA LEU A 4 -13.09 3.51 -2.23
C LEU A 4 -12.80 4.95 -1.81
N ARG A 5 -12.40 5.77 -2.77
CA ARG A 5 -12.11 7.18 -2.52
C ARG A 5 -13.35 7.96 -2.04
N LYS A 6 -14.52 7.70 -2.64
CA LYS A 6 -15.79 8.27 -2.19
C LYS A 6 -16.12 7.87 -0.75
N ALA A 7 -15.86 6.62 -0.38
CA ALA A 7 -16.12 6.11 0.98
C ALA A 7 -15.21 6.76 2.05
N MET A 8 -14.03 7.25 1.68
CA MET A 8 -13.13 7.99 2.58
C MET A 8 -13.66 9.38 2.96
N GLY A 9 -14.62 9.94 2.20
CA GLY A 9 -15.19 11.26 2.44
C GLY A 9 -14.12 12.36 2.40
N LYS A 10 -14.00 13.16 3.47
CA LYS A 10 -13.03 14.27 3.55
C LYS A 10 -11.56 13.85 3.36
N TYR A 11 -11.22 12.62 3.73
CA TYR A 11 -9.85 12.09 3.58
C TYR A 11 -9.50 11.68 2.16
N GLY A 12 -10.50 11.52 1.27
CA GLY A 12 -10.33 11.21 -0.14
C GLY A 12 -10.29 12.44 -1.06
N LEU A 13 -10.42 13.67 -0.55
CA LEU A 13 -10.51 14.88 -1.37
C LEU A 13 -9.20 15.21 -2.11
N ARG A 14 -8.07 15.01 -1.43
CA ARG A 14 -6.75 15.32 -1.98
C ARG A 14 -6.11 14.05 -2.58
N PRO A 15 -5.95 13.98 -3.92
CA PRO A 15 -5.39 12.79 -4.56
C PRO A 15 -3.97 12.47 -4.11
N ASN A 16 -3.15 13.48 -3.91
CA ASN A 16 -1.73 13.31 -3.53
C ASN A 16 -1.54 12.71 -2.12
N ASP A 17 -2.56 12.81 -1.27
CA ASP A 17 -2.51 12.28 0.09
C ASP A 17 -3.07 10.85 0.19
N VAL A 18 -3.64 10.33 -0.91
CA VAL A 18 -4.24 9.00 -0.99
C VAL A 18 -3.31 8.07 -1.74
N ALA A 19 -3.05 6.91 -1.17
CA ALA A 19 -2.39 5.79 -1.81
C ALA A 19 -3.36 4.60 -1.91
N TYR A 20 -3.34 3.93 -3.07
CA TYR A 20 -4.04 2.67 -3.25
C TYR A 20 -3.05 1.52 -3.10
N ILE A 21 -3.38 0.57 -2.24
CA ILE A 21 -2.64 -0.67 -2.07
C ILE A 21 -3.52 -1.78 -2.60
N VAL A 22 -3.05 -2.48 -3.62
CA VAL A 22 -3.82 -3.49 -4.34
C VAL A 22 -3.12 -4.85 -4.31
N SER A 23 -3.90 -5.92 -4.34
CA SER A 23 -3.35 -7.26 -4.52
C SER A 23 -2.86 -7.44 -5.96
N GLN A 24 -1.98 -8.39 -6.19
CA GLN A 24 -1.46 -8.73 -7.51
C GLN A 24 -2.60 -9.04 -8.51
N GLN A 25 -3.61 -9.79 -8.09
CA GLN A 25 -4.75 -10.11 -8.94
C GLN A 25 -5.56 -8.86 -9.31
N CYS A 26 -5.89 -8.03 -8.32
CA CYS A 26 -6.61 -6.77 -8.56
C CYS A 26 -5.83 -5.84 -9.48
N TYR A 27 -4.50 -5.87 -9.42
CA TYR A 27 -3.63 -5.11 -10.30
C TYR A 27 -3.77 -5.56 -11.76
N PHE A 28 -3.76 -6.87 -12.04
CA PHE A 28 -3.95 -7.39 -13.39
C PHE A 28 -5.36 -7.09 -13.92
N GLU A 29 -6.40 -7.23 -13.09
CA GLU A 29 -7.76 -6.83 -13.44
C GLU A 29 -7.87 -5.35 -13.83
N LEU A 30 -7.12 -4.47 -13.15
CA LEU A 30 -7.04 -3.06 -13.49
C LEU A 30 -6.32 -2.80 -14.82
N LEU A 31 -5.32 -3.60 -15.17
CA LEU A 31 -4.63 -3.50 -16.46
C LEU A 31 -5.51 -3.98 -17.62
N GLU A 32 -6.42 -4.91 -17.38
CA GLU A 32 -7.36 -5.44 -18.38
C GLU A 32 -8.56 -4.51 -18.61
N ASP A 33 -8.85 -3.60 -17.68
CA ASP A 33 -9.98 -2.68 -17.78
C ASP A 33 -9.78 -1.69 -18.93
N ALA A 34 -10.70 -1.74 -19.90
CA ALA A 34 -10.64 -0.91 -21.11
C ALA A 34 -10.75 0.60 -20.81
N GLU A 35 -11.59 0.98 -19.83
CA GLU A 35 -11.70 2.40 -19.41
C GLU A 35 -10.38 2.92 -18.85
N PHE A 36 -9.65 2.05 -18.18
CA PHE A 36 -8.34 2.38 -17.64
C PHE A 36 -7.27 2.51 -18.73
N GLN A 37 -7.37 1.68 -19.76
CA GLN A 37 -6.49 1.77 -20.94
C GLN A 37 -6.69 3.07 -21.71
N ASP A 38 -7.94 3.51 -21.90
CA ASP A 38 -8.28 4.72 -22.64
C ASP A 38 -7.89 6.00 -21.87
N PHE A 39 -8.05 6.02 -20.57
CA PHE A 39 -7.66 7.16 -19.73
C PHE A 39 -6.15 7.42 -19.74
N ASN A 40 -5.36 6.37 -19.88
CA ASN A 40 -3.90 6.47 -19.99
C ASN A 40 -3.43 6.86 -21.41
N LEU A 41 -4.24 6.66 -22.43
CA LEU A 41 -3.92 7.04 -23.82
C LEU A 41 -3.77 8.56 -23.99
N VAL A 42 -4.42 9.36 -23.16
CA VAL A 42 -4.37 10.83 -23.25
C VAL A 42 -3.08 11.42 -22.69
N ASN A 43 -2.38 10.72 -21.80
CA ASN A 43 -1.26 11.33 -21.09
C ASN A 43 0.09 10.61 -21.14
N THR A 44 0.16 9.32 -21.48
CA THR A 44 1.48 8.65 -21.62
C THR A 44 1.36 7.32 -22.38
N GLN A 45 2.03 7.21 -23.50
CA GLN A 45 2.27 5.92 -24.21
C GLN A 45 2.99 4.86 -23.33
N ALA A 46 3.41 5.24 -22.14
CA ALA A 46 4.28 4.45 -21.29
C ALA A 46 3.56 3.32 -20.53
N THR A 47 2.28 3.49 -20.15
CA THR A 47 1.63 2.53 -19.26
C THR A 47 1.34 1.19 -19.94
N LYS A 48 0.98 1.22 -21.21
CA LYS A 48 0.72 0.01 -22.00
C LYS A 48 2.01 -0.75 -22.37
N LEU A 49 3.14 -0.02 -22.47
CA LEU A 49 4.46 -0.57 -22.81
C LEU A 49 5.25 -1.02 -21.58
N THR A 50 5.09 -0.36 -20.43
CA THR A 50 5.81 -0.69 -19.21
C THR A 50 5.06 -1.63 -18.28
N GLY A 51 3.73 -1.78 -18.44
CA GLY A 51 2.90 -2.60 -17.55
C GLY A 51 2.82 -2.06 -16.12
N GLU A 52 3.24 -0.81 -15.90
CA GLU A 52 3.23 -0.16 -14.59
C GLU A 52 2.07 0.80 -14.45
N VAL A 53 1.19 0.56 -13.49
CA VAL A 53 0.16 1.51 -13.06
C VAL A 53 0.75 2.41 -11.99
N GLY A 54 1.38 3.50 -12.39
CA GLY A 54 2.00 4.43 -11.44
C GLY A 54 1.00 5.25 -10.64
N GLN A 55 -0.04 5.77 -11.30
CA GLN A 55 -1.03 6.65 -10.67
C GLN A 55 -2.42 6.47 -11.26
N ILE A 56 -3.45 6.47 -10.40
CA ILE A 56 -4.86 6.46 -10.79
C ILE A 56 -5.56 7.64 -10.11
N PHE A 57 -6.27 8.46 -10.90
CA PHE A 57 -6.92 9.68 -10.39
C PHE A 57 -5.98 10.59 -9.60
N GLY A 58 -4.70 10.66 -9.99
CA GLY A 58 -3.68 11.45 -9.31
C GLY A 58 -3.19 10.89 -7.97
N SER A 59 -3.56 9.65 -7.65
CA SER A 59 -3.13 8.93 -6.44
C SER A 59 -2.20 7.77 -6.82
N SER A 60 -1.16 7.51 -6.03
CA SER A 60 -0.23 6.42 -6.27
C SER A 60 -0.88 5.05 -6.06
N VAL A 61 -0.51 4.08 -6.90
CA VAL A 61 -0.91 2.68 -6.78
C VAL A 61 0.31 1.85 -6.42
N MET A 62 0.17 1.03 -5.39
CA MET A 62 1.21 0.12 -4.91
C MET A 62 0.66 -1.30 -4.91
N VAL A 63 1.44 -2.24 -5.43
CA VAL A 63 1.11 -3.67 -5.35
C VAL A 63 1.70 -4.24 -4.07
N CYS A 64 0.93 -5.07 -3.38
CA CYS A 64 1.36 -5.75 -2.16
C CYS A 64 0.98 -7.23 -2.24
N ASP A 65 1.95 -8.10 -1.97
CA ASP A 65 1.76 -9.56 -2.01
C ASP A 65 1.20 -10.14 -0.70
N GLU A 66 1.13 -9.34 0.35
CA GLU A 66 0.62 -9.76 1.67
C GLU A 66 -0.92 -9.91 1.72
N PHE A 67 -1.60 -9.63 0.62
CA PHE A 67 -3.05 -9.85 0.55
C PHE A 67 -3.37 -11.36 0.52
N PRO A 68 -4.47 -11.77 1.19
CA PRO A 68 -4.92 -13.16 1.10
C PRO A 68 -5.29 -13.53 -0.33
N ALA A 69 -5.22 -14.81 -0.66
CA ALA A 69 -5.68 -15.32 -1.95
C ALA A 69 -7.12 -14.85 -2.25
N ALA A 70 -7.39 -14.61 -3.53
CA ALA A 70 -8.67 -14.11 -3.98
C ALA A 70 -9.81 -15.03 -3.56
N ALA A 71 -10.66 -14.53 -2.68
CA ALA A 71 -11.84 -15.23 -2.20
C ALA A 71 -12.90 -14.24 -1.79
N THR A 72 -14.16 -14.68 -1.89
CA THR A 72 -15.32 -13.91 -1.43
C THR A 72 -15.15 -13.39 -0.01
N GLY A 73 -15.40 -12.12 0.19
CA GLY A 73 -15.31 -11.45 1.50
C GLY A 73 -13.89 -11.11 1.97
N LYS A 74 -12.86 -11.46 1.24
CA LYS A 74 -11.48 -11.04 1.52
C LYS A 74 -11.18 -9.66 0.93
N TYR A 75 -10.29 -8.92 1.59
CA TYR A 75 -9.84 -7.62 1.08
C TYR A 75 -8.82 -7.81 -0.04
N HIS A 76 -8.97 -7.03 -1.11
CA HIS A 76 -8.09 -7.07 -2.28
C HIS A 76 -7.53 -5.72 -2.67
N ALA A 77 -8.14 -4.65 -2.18
CA ALA A 77 -7.64 -3.30 -2.36
C ALA A 77 -7.92 -2.46 -1.12
N LEU A 78 -7.01 -1.58 -0.81
CA LEU A 78 -7.11 -0.60 0.27
C LEU A 78 -6.85 0.79 -0.30
N ALA A 79 -7.64 1.77 0.12
CA ALA A 79 -7.33 3.17 -0.05
C ALA A 79 -6.91 3.74 1.30
N VAL A 80 -5.75 4.35 1.36
CA VAL A 80 -5.13 4.83 2.60
C VAL A 80 -4.79 6.31 2.45
N ASN A 81 -5.19 7.13 3.43
CA ASN A 81 -4.71 8.50 3.53
C ASN A 81 -3.41 8.52 4.33
N THR A 82 -2.30 8.78 3.64
CA THR A 82 -0.95 8.69 4.21
C THR A 82 -0.67 9.72 5.31
N ARG A 83 -1.39 10.85 5.31
CA ARG A 83 -1.20 11.90 6.33
C ARG A 83 -1.76 11.55 7.70
N ASN A 84 -2.64 10.54 7.78
CA ASN A 84 -3.21 10.13 9.07
C ASN A 84 -2.37 9.10 9.80
N PHE A 85 -1.18 8.79 9.31
CA PHE A 85 -0.26 7.82 9.91
C PHE A 85 1.07 8.45 10.28
N VAL A 86 1.62 7.98 11.37
CA VAL A 86 2.95 8.37 11.85
C VAL A 86 3.78 7.13 12.17
N VAL A 87 5.04 7.18 11.79
CA VAL A 87 6.04 6.16 12.11
C VAL A 87 7.00 6.73 13.16
N PRO A 88 6.65 6.65 14.45
CA PRO A 88 7.56 7.10 15.49
C PRO A 88 8.78 6.18 15.55
N ARG A 89 9.96 6.75 15.48
CA ARG A 89 11.22 6.04 15.59
C ARG A 89 11.86 6.39 16.93
N GLN A 90 11.82 5.44 17.87
CA GLN A 90 12.40 5.63 19.19
C GLN A 90 13.92 5.43 19.16
N ARG A 91 14.39 4.42 18.41
CA ARG A 91 15.80 4.09 18.29
C ARG A 91 16.13 3.80 16.82
N GLY A 92 17.18 4.43 16.32
CA GLY A 92 17.73 4.11 15.00
C GLY A 92 18.37 2.72 14.98
N VAL A 93 18.88 2.33 13.83
CA VAL A 93 19.66 1.08 13.72
C VAL A 93 20.91 1.21 14.57
N THR A 94 21.07 0.33 15.55
CA THR A 94 22.27 0.21 16.39
C THR A 94 22.87 -1.15 16.14
N VAL A 95 24.16 -1.18 15.82
CA VAL A 95 24.92 -2.41 15.62
C VAL A 95 25.88 -2.57 16.78
N GLU A 96 25.76 -3.66 17.51
CA GLU A 96 26.64 -4.05 18.61
C GLU A 96 27.39 -5.32 18.23
N SER A 97 28.67 -5.38 18.55
CA SER A 97 29.49 -6.57 18.28
C SER A 97 30.15 -7.06 19.54
N GLN A 98 30.10 -8.35 19.76
CA GLN A 98 30.77 -9.01 20.87
C GLN A 98 31.61 -10.18 20.32
N TYR A 99 32.85 -10.30 20.82
CA TYR A 99 33.71 -11.44 20.54
C TYR A 99 33.63 -12.44 21.69
N LEU A 100 33.18 -13.65 21.39
CA LEU A 100 33.13 -14.76 22.34
C LEU A 100 34.41 -15.58 22.20
N VAL A 101 35.33 -15.43 23.16
CA VAL A 101 36.66 -16.08 23.14
C VAL A 101 36.52 -17.59 23.24
N GLU A 102 35.54 -18.09 24.01
CA GLU A 102 35.31 -19.51 24.25
C GLU A 102 35.02 -20.28 22.94
N ASN A 103 34.29 -19.69 22.04
CA ASN A 103 33.86 -20.33 20.79
C ASN A 103 34.53 -19.71 19.54
N GLN A 104 35.41 -18.73 19.72
CA GLN A 104 36.08 -17.98 18.66
C GLN A 104 35.09 -17.39 17.62
N HIS A 105 33.87 -17.00 18.07
CA HIS A 105 32.83 -16.39 17.23
C HIS A 105 32.67 -14.91 17.54
N LYS A 106 32.42 -14.15 16.48
CA LYS A 106 31.98 -12.75 16.58
C LYS A 106 30.48 -12.69 16.40
N VAL A 107 29.77 -12.26 17.45
CA VAL A 107 28.32 -12.06 17.41
C VAL A 107 28.04 -10.60 17.05
N LEU A 108 27.20 -10.37 16.04
CA LEU A 108 26.70 -9.06 15.66
C LEU A 108 25.20 -9.00 15.99
N ALA A 109 24.82 -8.05 16.83
CA ALA A 109 23.43 -7.78 17.16
C ALA A 109 23.00 -6.45 16.55
N THR A 110 21.97 -6.48 15.71
CA THR A 110 21.40 -5.26 15.13
C THR A 110 20.02 -5.05 15.72
N THR A 111 19.81 -3.88 16.32
CA THR A 111 18.53 -3.53 16.95
C THR A 111 17.98 -2.23 16.41
N GLN A 112 16.66 -2.18 16.21
CA GLN A 112 15.93 -0.98 15.84
C GLN A 112 14.58 -0.97 16.57
N ARG A 113 14.13 0.21 16.99
CA ARG A 113 12.80 0.40 17.56
C ARG A 113 12.03 1.43 16.80
N LEU A 114 10.96 0.99 16.14
CA LEU A 114 10.02 1.84 15.43
C LEU A 114 8.60 1.39 15.74
N GLY A 115 7.65 2.28 15.60
CA GLY A 115 6.23 1.99 15.71
C GLY A 115 5.49 2.46 14.49
N PHE A 116 4.23 2.10 14.38
CA PHE A 116 3.31 2.60 13.36
C PHE A 116 1.97 2.88 14.05
N LYS A 117 1.44 4.08 13.88
CA LYS A 117 0.20 4.47 14.55
C LYS A 117 -0.62 5.43 13.70
N GLU A 118 -1.93 5.27 13.77
CA GLU A 118 -2.90 6.22 13.25
C GLU A 118 -2.98 7.45 14.18
N ILE A 119 -2.97 8.66 13.59
CA ILE A 119 -2.98 9.92 14.36
C ILE A 119 -4.39 10.17 14.91
N ILE A 120 -5.41 10.01 14.07
CA ILE A 120 -6.81 10.18 14.46
C ILE A 120 -7.47 8.80 14.43
N PRO A 121 -7.67 8.15 15.57
CA PRO A 121 -8.25 6.82 15.62
C PRO A 121 -9.70 6.82 15.10
N ASN A 122 -10.09 5.72 14.48
CA ASN A 122 -11.43 5.52 13.89
C ASN A 122 -11.80 6.50 12.77
N ALA A 123 -10.84 7.21 12.20
CA ALA A 123 -11.07 8.01 11.02
C ALA A 123 -11.30 7.11 9.80
N LYS A 124 -12.12 7.58 8.84
CA LYS A 124 -12.25 6.91 7.53
C LYS A 124 -11.01 7.14 6.64
N SER A 125 -9.85 7.05 7.24
CA SER A 125 -8.55 7.24 6.59
C SER A 125 -8.07 5.98 5.86
N VAL A 126 -8.66 4.84 6.19
CA VAL A 126 -8.44 3.56 5.51
C VAL A 126 -9.80 2.98 5.12
N VAL A 127 -9.94 2.63 3.85
CA VAL A 127 -11.13 1.96 3.32
C VAL A 127 -10.70 0.77 2.49
N GLY A 128 -11.27 -0.39 2.77
CA GLY A 128 -10.97 -1.63 2.06
C GLY A 128 -12.07 -2.02 1.09
N PHE A 129 -11.68 -2.63 -0.02
CA PHE A 129 -12.57 -3.27 -0.98
C PHE A 129 -12.51 -4.78 -0.83
N LYS A 130 -13.69 -5.39 -0.78
CA LYS A 130 -13.86 -6.85 -0.75
C LYS A 130 -14.52 -7.31 -2.04
N TYR A 131 -14.16 -8.46 -2.55
CA TYR A 131 -14.92 -9.07 -3.63
C TYR A 131 -16.35 -9.39 -3.14
N PRO A 132 -17.36 -9.06 -3.96
CA PRO A 132 -18.73 -9.42 -3.64
C PRO A 132 -18.87 -10.93 -3.55
N ALA A 133 -19.88 -11.39 -2.78
CA ALA A 133 -20.28 -12.79 -2.83
C ALA A 133 -20.73 -13.12 -4.26
N ALA A 134 -20.28 -14.24 -4.79
CA ALA A 134 -20.84 -14.74 -6.04
C ALA A 134 -22.35 -14.92 -5.86
N SER A 135 -23.12 -14.15 -6.62
CA SER A 135 -24.58 -14.24 -6.66
C SER A 135 -25.01 -15.48 -7.44
#